data_8ddfe69fa2cc7a6800fa65851a9a8df9
#
_entry.id   8ddfe69fa2cc7a6800fa65851a9a8df9
#
_cell.length_a   1.000
_cell.length_b   1.000
_cell.length_c   1.000
_cell.angle_alpha   90.00
_cell.angle_beta   90.00
_cell.angle_gamma   90.00
#
_symmetry.space_group_name_H-M   'P 1'
#
loop_
_entity.id
_entity.type
_entity.pdbx_description
1 polymer ?
#
loop_
_entity_poly.entity_id
_entity_poly.type
_entity_poly.pdbx_seq_one_letter_code
_entity_poly.pdbx_strand_id
1 'polypeptide(L)'
;MPVNREATAAGSAPGGAVRTVLGDVPGHRLGLCDAHAHLFLRTPALPGGELTDQSAAEAAASAFAAAGGGSAVQWTPYGMGRCAGALAEVARRTGLHLVAATGLHQAVHYIGQKAGYGLPARTGGPGTERADLARLFVDELTAGIRGSVCGEGPRAGLIKAAGSRDVLDAHATRTLHAAAEAHHATGAPVAVHLEGGTAAHDVLDLLCERHGVPPHRVLLGHPGRLPDPGLHLQLARRGAWLVFDGPSHAHRATDPRLMDSLTALVEHGHADRVLLGSDTTTAAALAAPGMRGLPEVLVPRIVRELGAETASRISVRNPARAFAADWKE
;
A
#
# COMPACT_ATOMS: atom_id res chain seq x y z
N MET A 1 -8.34 -12.99 -54.54
CA MET A 1 -9.22 -13.03 -53.35
C MET A 1 -8.34 -12.93 -52.13
N PRO A 2 -8.26 -11.78 -51.44
CA PRO A 2 -7.50 -11.68 -50.19
C PRO A 2 -8.38 -12.15 -49.03
N VAL A 3 -7.84 -13.07 -48.22
CA VAL A 3 -8.46 -13.58 -47.00
C VAL A 3 -8.24 -12.56 -45.88
N ASN A 4 -9.32 -11.95 -45.46
CA ASN A 4 -9.38 -11.08 -44.29
C ASN A 4 -9.08 -11.93 -43.04
N ARG A 5 -7.95 -11.68 -42.35
CA ARG A 5 -7.69 -12.15 -40.99
C ARG A 5 -8.27 -11.09 -40.06
N GLU A 6 -9.44 -11.35 -39.53
CA GLU A 6 -9.97 -10.63 -38.36
C GLU A 6 -9.03 -10.87 -37.18
N ALA A 7 -8.43 -9.79 -36.71
CA ALA A 7 -7.71 -9.75 -35.45
C ALA A 7 -8.76 -9.89 -34.33
N THR A 8 -8.78 -11.04 -33.69
CA THR A 8 -9.54 -11.28 -32.46
C THR A 8 -9.08 -10.26 -31.41
N ALA A 9 -10.01 -9.39 -31.04
CA ALA A 9 -9.85 -8.42 -29.96
C ALA A 9 -9.46 -9.16 -28.68
N ALA A 10 -8.26 -8.86 -28.19
CA ALA A 10 -7.83 -9.24 -26.85
C ALA A 10 -8.83 -8.64 -25.84
N GLY A 11 -9.42 -9.51 -25.02
CA GLY A 11 -10.41 -9.15 -24.03
C GLY A 11 -9.94 -7.96 -23.19
N SER A 12 -10.75 -6.90 -23.15
CA SER A 12 -10.57 -5.74 -22.29
C SER A 12 -10.40 -6.21 -20.84
N ALA A 13 -9.27 -5.88 -20.24
CA ALA A 13 -9.05 -6.04 -18.80
C ALA A 13 -10.18 -5.32 -18.03
N PRO A 14 -10.61 -5.82 -16.86
CA PRO A 14 -11.65 -5.18 -16.06
C PRO A 14 -11.29 -3.72 -15.80
N GLY A 15 -12.20 -2.81 -16.15
CA GLY A 15 -11.99 -1.41 -16.36
C GLY A 15 -11.97 -0.55 -15.10
N GLY A 16 -11.14 -0.85 -14.10
CA GLY A 16 -10.92 0.02 -12.96
C GLY A 16 -9.75 0.98 -13.19
N ALA A 17 -9.78 2.14 -12.54
CA ALA A 17 -8.71 3.14 -12.53
C ALA A 17 -7.94 3.13 -11.21
N VAL A 18 -6.64 3.42 -11.26
CA VAL A 18 -5.83 3.69 -10.07
C VAL A 18 -5.87 5.19 -9.80
N ARG A 19 -6.30 5.58 -8.61
CA ARG A 19 -6.33 6.97 -8.18
C ARG A 19 -4.96 7.39 -7.69
N THR A 20 -4.28 8.20 -8.49
CA THR A 20 -2.97 8.78 -8.16
C THR A 20 -3.12 10.21 -7.64
N VAL A 21 -2.04 10.75 -7.09
CA VAL A 21 -1.99 12.15 -6.62
C VAL A 21 -2.13 13.18 -7.75
N LEU A 22 -2.02 12.77 -9.00
CA LEU A 22 -2.21 13.64 -10.18
C LEU A 22 -3.49 13.32 -10.96
N GLY A 23 -4.34 12.44 -10.44
CA GLY A 23 -5.58 12.01 -11.09
C GLY A 23 -5.61 10.51 -11.35
N ASP A 24 -6.73 10.05 -11.88
CA ASP A 24 -6.99 8.64 -12.10
C ASP A 24 -6.32 8.16 -13.40
N VAL A 25 -5.64 7.02 -13.35
CA VAL A 25 -4.96 6.41 -14.50
C VAL A 25 -5.37 4.94 -14.69
N PRO A 26 -5.38 4.41 -15.91
CA PRO A 26 -5.58 2.98 -16.12
C PRO A 26 -4.50 2.15 -15.42
N GLY A 27 -4.87 1.04 -14.77
CA GLY A 27 -3.92 0.23 -13.99
C GLY A 27 -2.66 -0.22 -14.76
N HIS A 28 -2.78 -0.50 -16.05
CA HIS A 28 -1.65 -0.91 -16.90
C HIS A 28 -0.58 0.19 -17.09
N ARG A 29 -0.88 1.45 -16.72
CA ARG A 29 0.08 2.56 -16.79
C ARG A 29 1.04 2.60 -15.60
N LEU A 30 0.79 1.84 -14.54
CA LEU A 30 1.62 1.87 -13.33
C LEU A 30 3.08 1.42 -13.58
N GLY A 31 3.33 0.53 -14.54
CA GLY A 31 4.65 -0.06 -14.73
C GLY A 31 5.11 -0.87 -13.51
N LEU A 32 6.43 -0.94 -13.27
CA LEU A 32 6.99 -1.55 -12.07
C LEU A 32 6.58 -0.71 -10.85
N CYS A 33 5.92 -1.35 -9.90
CA CYS A 33 5.30 -0.70 -8.75
C CYS A 33 5.97 -1.08 -7.44
N ASP A 34 6.35 -0.06 -6.65
CA ASP A 34 6.56 -0.21 -5.21
C ASP A 34 5.20 -0.16 -4.52
N ALA A 35 4.66 -1.34 -4.17
CA ALA A 35 3.31 -1.46 -3.62
C ALA A 35 3.20 -1.03 -2.15
N HIS A 36 4.32 -0.75 -1.48
CA HIS A 36 4.37 -0.29 -0.10
C HIS A 36 5.60 0.60 0.11
N ALA A 37 5.42 1.89 0.01
CA ALA A 37 6.47 2.89 0.14
C ALA A 37 6.13 3.96 1.19
N HIS A 38 7.18 4.63 1.69
CA HIS A 38 7.08 5.85 2.47
C HIS A 38 8.08 6.88 1.95
N LEU A 39 7.60 7.92 1.25
CA LEU A 39 8.38 9.09 0.86
C LEU A 39 8.30 10.19 1.92
N PHE A 40 7.16 10.26 2.61
CA PHE A 40 6.92 11.16 3.73
C PHE A 40 6.34 10.37 4.90
N LEU A 41 6.95 10.52 6.08
CA LEU A 41 6.51 9.85 7.29
C LEU A 41 7.02 10.61 8.50
N ARG A 42 6.14 10.93 9.44
CA ARG A 42 6.50 11.45 10.76
C ARG A 42 5.57 10.90 11.83
N THR A 43 6.16 10.29 12.85
CA THR A 43 5.42 9.75 13.99
C THR A 43 6.26 9.80 15.24
N PRO A 44 5.66 10.06 16.43
CA PRO A 44 6.37 10.00 17.70
C PRO A 44 7.00 8.63 18.00
N ALA A 45 6.50 7.56 17.38
CA ALA A 45 7.02 6.19 17.56
C ALA A 45 8.37 5.95 16.85
N LEU A 46 8.81 6.86 15.96
CA LEU A 46 10.07 6.76 15.22
C LEU A 46 10.88 8.08 15.35
N PRO A 47 11.28 8.48 16.55
CA PRO A 47 12.01 9.73 16.75
C PRO A 47 13.37 9.69 16.04
N GLY A 48 13.68 10.77 15.29
CA GLY A 48 14.93 10.89 14.53
C GLY A 48 14.98 10.08 13.23
N GLY A 49 13.90 9.37 12.90
CA GLY A 49 13.78 8.62 11.65
C GLY A 49 12.83 9.26 10.63
N GLU A 50 12.38 10.49 10.90
CA GLU A 50 11.34 11.15 10.12
C GLU A 50 11.75 11.37 8.65
N LEU A 51 10.78 11.13 7.75
CA LEU A 51 10.87 11.41 6.33
C LEU A 51 10.11 12.71 6.04
N THR A 52 10.75 13.87 6.26
CA THR A 52 10.12 15.19 6.12
C THR A 52 10.80 16.09 5.09
N ASP A 53 11.93 15.66 4.57
CA ASP A 53 12.70 16.40 3.55
C ASP A 53 12.18 16.07 2.15
N GLN A 54 11.57 17.06 1.51
CA GLN A 54 11.05 16.94 0.15
C GLN A 54 12.16 16.66 -0.87
N SER A 55 13.35 17.24 -0.69
CA SER A 55 14.48 17.02 -1.61
C SER A 55 14.98 15.58 -1.54
N ALA A 56 15.04 15.00 -0.34
CA ALA A 56 15.37 13.59 -0.15
C ALA A 56 14.31 12.67 -0.76
N ALA A 57 13.02 12.97 -0.58
CA ALA A 57 11.92 12.23 -1.18
C ALA A 57 11.98 12.27 -2.72
N GLU A 58 12.26 13.46 -3.31
CA GLU A 58 12.40 13.65 -4.75
C GLU A 58 13.63 12.88 -5.29
N ALA A 59 14.75 12.93 -4.58
CA ALA A 59 15.96 12.19 -4.96
C ALA A 59 15.72 10.67 -4.96
N ALA A 60 15.07 10.15 -3.93
CA ALA A 60 14.73 8.72 -3.84
C ALA A 60 13.76 8.29 -4.95
N ALA A 61 12.72 9.08 -5.21
CA ALA A 61 11.75 8.83 -6.27
C ALA A 61 12.40 8.89 -7.66
N SER A 62 13.26 9.89 -7.92
CA SER A 62 14.00 10.04 -9.17
C SER A 62 14.94 8.86 -9.41
N ALA A 63 15.64 8.42 -8.37
CA ALA A 63 16.53 7.27 -8.46
C ALA A 63 15.75 5.97 -8.73
N PHE A 64 14.55 5.81 -8.14
CA PHE A 64 13.65 4.69 -8.43
C PHE A 64 13.15 4.72 -9.87
N ALA A 65 12.73 5.89 -10.38
CA ALA A 65 12.32 6.07 -11.77
C ALA A 65 13.45 5.73 -12.74
N ALA A 66 14.67 6.21 -12.47
CA ALA A 66 15.86 5.92 -13.28
C ALA A 66 16.21 4.42 -13.30
N ALA A 67 15.91 3.70 -12.25
CA ALA A 67 16.08 2.24 -12.17
C ALA A 67 14.92 1.45 -12.83
N GLY A 68 13.96 2.11 -13.48
CA GLY A 68 12.84 1.49 -14.18
C GLY A 68 11.53 1.40 -13.37
N GLY A 69 11.47 2.03 -12.20
CA GLY A 69 10.23 2.17 -11.45
C GLY A 69 9.20 3.05 -12.16
N GLY A 70 7.94 2.67 -12.13
CA GLY A 70 6.84 3.41 -12.77
C GLY A 70 5.86 4.02 -11.77
N SER A 71 5.69 3.40 -10.61
CA SER A 71 4.73 3.85 -9.60
C SER A 71 5.11 3.46 -8.18
N ALA A 72 4.58 4.20 -7.21
CA ALA A 72 4.70 3.83 -5.81
C ALA A 72 3.44 4.18 -5.01
N VAL A 73 3.14 3.35 -4.02
CA VAL A 73 1.97 3.51 -3.15
C VAL A 73 2.45 3.87 -1.76
N GLN A 74 2.25 5.15 -1.38
CA GLN A 74 2.60 5.64 -0.05
C GLN A 74 1.55 5.23 0.96
N TRP A 75 1.93 4.35 1.90
CA TRP A 75 1.04 3.85 2.94
C TRP A 75 0.97 4.75 4.18
N THR A 76 1.61 5.90 4.17
CA THR A 76 1.54 6.86 5.28
C THR A 76 0.14 7.43 5.40
N PRO A 77 -0.62 7.13 6.48
CA PRO A 77 -2.01 7.50 6.61
C PRO A 77 -2.18 8.90 7.22
N TYR A 78 -3.42 9.24 7.54
CA TYR A 78 -3.79 10.46 8.23
C TYR A 78 -2.98 10.68 9.52
N GLY A 79 -2.55 11.91 9.80
CA GLY A 79 -1.85 12.30 11.03
C GLY A 79 -0.38 11.88 11.14
N MET A 80 0.18 11.18 10.15
CA MET A 80 1.55 10.68 10.17
C MET A 80 2.50 11.40 9.20
N GLY A 81 2.24 12.66 8.88
CA GLY A 81 3.17 13.46 8.06
C GLY A 81 3.23 13.08 6.58
N ARG A 82 2.14 12.58 6.02
CA ARG A 82 2.08 12.07 4.61
C ARG A 82 2.34 13.13 3.51
N CYS A 83 2.31 14.44 3.84
CA CYS A 83 2.63 15.56 2.94
C CYS A 83 2.08 15.41 1.51
N ALA A 84 0.76 15.18 1.37
CA ALA A 84 0.15 14.81 0.09
C ALA A 84 0.36 15.86 -1.03
N GLY A 85 0.43 17.15 -0.70
CA GLY A 85 0.77 18.22 -1.64
C GLY A 85 2.19 18.10 -2.17
N ALA A 86 3.17 17.86 -1.28
CA ALA A 86 4.56 17.62 -1.68
C ALA A 86 4.70 16.30 -2.48
N LEU A 87 3.92 15.27 -2.13
CA LEU A 87 3.90 14.02 -2.89
C LEU A 87 3.43 14.25 -4.33
N ALA A 88 2.44 15.13 -4.55
CA ALA A 88 1.99 15.50 -5.90
C ALA A 88 3.08 16.25 -6.67
N GLU A 89 3.87 17.08 -5.99
CA GLU A 89 5.01 17.78 -6.62
C GLU A 89 6.12 16.79 -7.00
N VAL A 90 6.47 15.85 -6.13
CA VAL A 90 7.40 14.76 -6.45
C VAL A 90 6.91 13.99 -7.68
N ALA A 91 5.61 13.63 -7.74
CA ALA A 91 5.05 12.94 -8.90
C ALA A 91 5.21 13.73 -10.20
N ARG A 92 4.95 15.05 -10.19
CA ARG A 92 5.13 15.90 -11.39
C ARG A 92 6.58 15.94 -11.87
N ARG A 93 7.54 16.03 -10.95
CA ARG A 93 8.97 16.15 -11.28
C ARG A 93 9.59 14.84 -11.74
N THR A 94 9.13 13.71 -11.17
CA THR A 94 9.73 12.40 -11.46
C THR A 94 8.99 11.62 -12.55
N GLY A 95 7.75 12.01 -12.87
CA GLY A 95 6.88 11.27 -13.78
C GLY A 95 6.29 9.97 -13.19
N LEU A 96 6.55 9.68 -11.92
CA LEU A 96 5.99 8.49 -11.25
C LEU A 96 4.49 8.65 -10.99
N HIS A 97 3.76 7.54 -11.11
CA HIS A 97 2.39 7.43 -10.64
C HIS A 97 2.40 7.17 -9.12
N LEU A 98 2.21 8.21 -8.31
CA LEU A 98 2.22 8.09 -6.86
C LEU A 98 0.78 8.02 -6.32
N VAL A 99 0.52 7.07 -5.41
CA VAL A 99 -0.76 6.91 -4.72
C VAL A 99 -0.60 7.35 -3.27
N ALA A 100 -1.52 8.19 -2.78
CA ALA A 100 -1.58 8.59 -1.37
C ALA A 100 -2.62 7.77 -0.60
N ALA A 101 -2.40 7.55 0.70
CA ALA A 101 -3.34 6.85 1.56
C ALA A 101 -4.13 7.81 2.46
N THR A 102 -5.40 7.46 2.70
CA THR A 102 -6.16 7.86 3.89
C THR A 102 -6.09 6.76 4.96
N GLY A 103 -6.86 6.88 6.03
CA GLY A 103 -6.92 5.85 7.07
C GLY A 103 -6.11 6.17 8.30
N LEU A 104 -5.94 5.18 9.19
CA LEU A 104 -5.17 5.30 10.44
C LEU A 104 -4.21 4.12 10.63
N HIS A 105 -3.09 4.39 11.29
CA HIS A 105 -2.17 3.37 11.82
C HIS A 105 -2.59 2.95 13.23
N GLN A 106 -1.73 2.22 13.94
CA GLN A 106 -1.94 1.82 15.33
C GLN A 106 -2.01 3.04 16.26
N ALA A 107 -2.74 2.90 17.38
CA ALA A 107 -2.96 3.98 18.34
C ALA A 107 -1.68 4.63 18.87
N VAL A 108 -0.59 3.88 19.01
CA VAL A 108 0.71 4.36 19.51
C VAL A 108 1.28 5.51 18.68
N HIS A 109 0.97 5.59 17.39
CA HIS A 109 1.44 6.64 16.49
C HIS A 109 0.73 7.99 16.71
N TYR A 110 -0.34 8.02 17.50
CA TYR A 110 -1.16 9.21 17.75
C TYR A 110 -1.08 9.70 19.20
N ILE A 111 -0.41 8.97 20.10
CA ILE A 111 -0.25 9.34 21.51
C ILE A 111 0.62 10.60 21.61
N GLY A 112 0.13 11.61 22.35
CA GLY A 112 0.88 12.85 22.59
C GLY A 112 0.97 13.81 21.40
N GLN A 113 0.30 13.53 20.30
CA GLN A 113 0.18 14.52 19.22
C GLN A 113 -0.64 15.71 19.70
N LYS A 114 -0.02 16.92 19.70
CA LYS A 114 -0.74 18.16 20.02
C LYS A 114 -1.85 18.37 18.99
N ALA A 115 -2.99 18.90 19.45
CA ALA A 115 -4.01 19.47 18.58
C ALA A 115 -3.32 20.44 17.61
N GLY A 116 -3.31 20.14 16.31
CA GLY A 116 -2.54 20.90 15.29
C GLY A 116 -1.79 20.02 14.30
N TYR A 117 -1.56 18.74 14.60
CA TYR A 117 -1.08 17.75 13.62
C TYR A 117 -2.22 17.13 12.80
N GLY A 118 -3.36 17.82 12.73
CA GLY A 118 -4.43 17.49 11.83
C GLY A 118 -5.39 16.38 12.26
N LEU A 119 -5.19 15.75 13.41
CA LEU A 119 -6.29 15.00 14.01
C LEU A 119 -7.28 16.05 14.57
N PRO A 120 -8.54 16.12 14.09
CA PRO A 120 -9.58 16.73 14.88
C PRO A 120 -9.45 16.13 16.28
N ALA A 121 -9.63 16.92 17.34
CA ALA A 121 -9.53 16.46 18.73
C ALA A 121 -10.42 15.22 19.03
N ARG A 122 -11.15 14.76 18.04
CA ARG A 122 -12.11 13.66 18.02
C ARG A 122 -11.65 12.40 17.26
N THR A 123 -10.56 12.41 16.42
CA THR A 123 -10.26 11.29 15.49
C THR A 123 -9.28 10.25 16.03
N GLY A 124 -8.67 10.39 17.16
CA GLY A 124 -7.70 9.42 17.70
C GLY A 124 -7.81 9.14 19.19
N GLY A 125 -8.64 9.89 19.92
CA GLY A 125 -8.90 9.65 21.33
C GLY A 125 -9.98 8.60 21.58
N PRO A 126 -10.09 8.11 22.83
CA PRO A 126 -11.26 7.34 23.23
C PRO A 126 -12.50 8.23 23.02
N GLY A 127 -13.39 7.85 22.09
CA GLY A 127 -14.63 8.58 21.80
C GLY A 127 -14.80 9.08 20.35
N THR A 128 -13.82 8.85 19.45
CA THR A 128 -14.06 9.09 18.02
C THR A 128 -15.03 8.04 17.49
N GLU A 129 -16.20 8.50 17.07
CA GLU A 129 -17.22 7.64 16.51
C GLU A 129 -16.71 6.98 15.22
N ARG A 130 -17.06 5.70 15.02
CA ARG A 130 -16.75 4.96 13.77
C ARG A 130 -17.22 5.71 12.53
N ALA A 131 -18.42 6.30 12.60
CA ALA A 131 -19.00 7.07 11.51
C ALA A 131 -18.19 8.32 11.16
N ASP A 132 -17.53 8.97 12.12
CA ASP A 132 -16.65 10.12 11.88
C ASP A 132 -15.38 9.71 11.15
N LEU A 133 -14.81 8.53 11.46
CA LEU A 133 -13.66 7.98 10.76
C LEU A 133 -14.01 7.57 9.34
N ALA A 134 -15.12 6.88 9.15
CA ALA A 134 -15.58 6.47 7.81
C ALA A 134 -15.80 7.70 6.90
N ARG A 135 -16.46 8.75 7.42
CA ARG A 135 -16.66 10.02 6.71
C ARG A 135 -15.34 10.68 6.36
N LEU A 136 -14.37 10.76 7.29
CA LEU A 136 -13.03 11.29 7.02
C LEU A 136 -12.38 10.54 5.86
N PHE A 137 -12.42 9.20 5.88
CA PHE A 137 -11.80 8.40 4.81
C PHE A 137 -12.49 8.62 3.47
N VAL A 138 -13.83 8.68 3.45
CA VAL A 138 -14.62 8.98 2.24
C VAL A 138 -14.29 10.37 1.71
N ASP A 139 -14.27 11.40 2.57
CA ASP A 139 -13.96 12.78 2.16
C ASP A 139 -12.57 12.87 1.52
N GLU A 140 -11.56 12.20 2.08
CA GLU A 140 -10.21 12.20 1.52
C GLU A 140 -10.07 11.41 0.23
N LEU A 141 -10.89 10.38 0.04
CA LEU A 141 -10.95 9.60 -1.19
C LEU A 141 -11.70 10.34 -2.31
N THR A 142 -12.70 11.15 -2.01
CA THR A 142 -13.59 11.78 -3.00
C THR A 142 -13.32 13.27 -3.21
N ALA A 143 -13.18 14.03 -2.12
CA ALA A 143 -12.98 15.48 -2.17
C ALA A 143 -11.51 15.91 -2.11
N GLY A 144 -10.64 15.12 -1.46
CA GLY A 144 -9.21 15.36 -1.35
C GLY A 144 -8.70 15.46 0.09
N ILE A 145 -7.41 15.25 0.23
CA ILE A 145 -6.69 15.26 1.51
C ILE A 145 -6.55 16.70 1.99
N ARG A 146 -7.21 17.03 3.11
CA ARG A 146 -7.23 18.36 3.72
C ARG A 146 -6.34 18.42 4.96
N GLY A 147 -5.96 19.65 5.36
CA GLY A 147 -5.24 19.89 6.62
C GLY A 147 -3.82 19.32 6.66
N SER A 148 -3.23 19.02 5.53
CA SER A 148 -1.81 18.70 5.45
C SER A 148 -1.00 19.98 5.72
N VAL A 149 0.11 19.86 6.47
CA VAL A 149 1.06 20.97 6.69
C VAL A 149 1.54 21.59 5.36
N CYS A 150 1.32 20.89 4.25
CA CYS A 150 1.75 21.24 2.90
C CYS A 150 0.59 21.73 1.99
N GLY A 151 -0.57 22.18 2.55
CA GLY A 151 -1.71 22.71 1.79
C GLY A 151 -2.81 21.70 1.46
N GLU A 152 -3.76 22.09 0.58
CA GLU A 152 -4.79 21.18 0.09
C GLU A 152 -4.15 20.09 -0.78
N GLY A 153 -4.41 18.84 -0.44
CA GLY A 153 -3.81 17.70 -1.09
C GLY A 153 -4.71 17.08 -2.17
N PRO A 154 -4.14 16.20 -2.99
CA PRO A 154 -4.87 15.40 -3.95
C PRO A 154 -5.79 14.39 -3.26
N ARG A 155 -6.66 13.71 -4.01
CA ARG A 155 -7.48 12.61 -3.49
C ARG A 155 -6.59 11.43 -3.10
N ALA A 156 -6.96 10.74 -2.01
CA ALA A 156 -6.35 9.46 -1.66
C ALA A 156 -6.82 8.36 -2.63
N GLY A 157 -5.95 7.38 -2.88
CA GLY A 157 -6.25 6.21 -3.71
C GLY A 157 -6.23 4.88 -2.95
N LEU A 158 -6.02 4.93 -1.62
CA LEU A 158 -5.89 3.77 -0.75
C LEU A 158 -6.42 4.09 0.64
N ILE A 159 -7.12 3.12 1.25
CA ILE A 159 -7.45 3.16 2.68
C ILE A 159 -6.40 2.35 3.44
N LYS A 160 -5.63 3.00 4.32
CA LYS A 160 -4.66 2.33 5.18
C LYS A 160 -5.27 2.08 6.56
N ALA A 161 -5.21 0.82 7.00
CA ALA A 161 -5.49 0.42 8.38
C ALA A 161 -4.30 -0.33 8.98
N ALA A 162 -4.36 -0.66 10.27
CA ALA A 162 -3.37 -1.48 10.92
C ALA A 162 -4.02 -2.44 11.91
N GLY A 163 -3.55 -3.69 11.91
CA GLY A 163 -3.79 -4.64 12.98
C GLY A 163 -2.86 -4.41 14.17
N SER A 164 -3.21 -4.96 15.30
CA SER A 164 -2.33 -5.08 16.47
C SER A 164 -1.68 -6.46 16.47
N ARG A 165 -0.68 -6.66 17.34
CA ARG A 165 0.01 -7.94 17.45
C ARG A 165 -0.93 -9.01 18.03
N ASP A 166 -0.97 -10.14 17.37
CA ASP A 166 -1.68 -11.38 17.72
C ASP A 166 -3.21 -11.30 17.73
N VAL A 167 -3.80 -10.17 18.10
CA VAL A 167 -5.26 -9.94 18.14
C VAL A 167 -5.60 -8.52 17.68
N LEU A 168 -6.85 -8.29 17.26
CA LEU A 168 -7.32 -6.94 16.95
C LEU A 168 -7.77 -6.22 18.23
N ASP A 169 -7.05 -5.14 18.60
CA ASP A 169 -7.47 -4.27 19.69
C ASP A 169 -8.67 -3.38 19.30
N ALA A 170 -9.19 -2.62 20.26
CA ALA A 170 -10.35 -1.76 20.05
C ALA A 170 -10.10 -0.65 19.00
N HIS A 171 -8.85 -0.14 18.89
CA HIS A 171 -8.50 0.87 17.90
C HIS A 171 -8.45 0.27 16.50
N ALA A 172 -7.75 -0.87 16.34
CA ALA A 172 -7.69 -1.62 15.08
C ALA A 172 -9.09 -2.00 14.60
N THR A 173 -9.91 -2.56 15.49
CA THR A 173 -11.28 -2.96 15.20
C THR A 173 -12.12 -1.78 14.69
N ARG A 174 -12.10 -0.62 15.39
CA ARG A 174 -12.81 0.59 14.93
C ARG A 174 -12.33 1.09 13.58
N THR A 175 -11.00 1.10 13.37
CA THR A 175 -10.42 1.56 12.12
C THR A 175 -10.80 0.65 10.96
N LEU A 176 -10.77 -0.66 11.15
CA LEU A 176 -11.17 -1.64 10.13
C LEU A 176 -12.66 -1.56 9.81
N HIS A 177 -13.54 -1.33 10.80
CA HIS A 177 -14.96 -1.07 10.55
C HIS A 177 -15.16 0.18 9.69
N ALA A 178 -14.47 1.29 10.01
CA ALA A 178 -14.56 2.53 9.24
C ALA A 178 -13.97 2.36 7.82
N ALA A 179 -12.90 1.57 7.69
CA ALA A 179 -12.30 1.24 6.40
C ALA A 179 -13.25 0.44 5.50
N ALA A 180 -13.98 -0.53 6.07
CA ALA A 180 -14.99 -1.28 5.33
C ALA A 180 -16.15 -0.39 4.85
N GLU A 181 -16.66 0.51 5.69
CA GLU A 181 -17.69 1.48 5.31
C GLU A 181 -17.20 2.41 4.18
N ALA A 182 -15.97 2.94 4.30
CA ALA A 182 -15.38 3.77 3.27
C ALA A 182 -15.14 3.01 1.96
N HIS A 183 -14.70 1.74 2.04
CA HIS A 183 -14.60 0.86 0.88
C HIS A 183 -15.94 0.72 0.16
N HIS A 184 -17.02 0.41 0.88
CA HIS A 184 -18.35 0.26 0.27
C HIS A 184 -18.87 1.54 -0.35
N ALA A 185 -18.55 2.69 0.24
CA ALA A 185 -18.92 4.00 -0.29
C ALA A 185 -18.16 4.38 -1.55
N THR A 186 -16.87 4.00 -1.67
CA THR A 186 -15.97 4.56 -2.70
C THR A 186 -15.39 3.53 -3.67
N GLY A 187 -15.36 2.24 -3.30
CA GLY A 187 -14.66 1.19 -4.04
C GLY A 187 -13.15 1.09 -3.77
N ALA A 188 -12.59 1.99 -2.94
CA ALA A 188 -11.16 2.05 -2.65
C ALA A 188 -10.61 0.73 -2.07
N PRO A 189 -9.40 0.28 -2.46
CA PRO A 189 -8.75 -0.87 -1.84
C PRO A 189 -8.36 -0.55 -0.38
N VAL A 190 -8.32 -1.60 0.46
CA VAL A 190 -7.96 -1.52 1.87
C VAL A 190 -6.65 -2.23 2.13
N ALA A 191 -5.63 -1.49 2.54
CA ALA A 191 -4.33 -2.02 2.92
C ALA A 191 -4.19 -2.08 4.44
N VAL A 192 -3.77 -3.22 4.97
CA VAL A 192 -3.67 -3.45 6.40
C VAL A 192 -2.24 -3.83 6.79
N HIS A 193 -1.60 -3.00 7.61
CA HIS A 193 -0.36 -3.33 8.28
C HIS A 193 -0.60 -4.46 9.29
N LEU A 194 0.09 -5.58 9.13
CA LEU A 194 0.08 -6.69 10.08
C LEU A 194 1.26 -6.54 11.04
N GLU A 195 1.00 -6.24 12.30
CA GLU A 195 2.05 -6.13 13.30
C GLU A 195 2.71 -7.48 13.54
N GLY A 196 4.02 -7.57 13.22
CA GLY A 196 4.75 -8.83 13.26
C GLY A 196 4.25 -9.92 12.30
N GLY A 197 3.44 -9.56 11.31
CA GLY A 197 2.83 -10.52 10.37
C GLY A 197 1.65 -11.31 10.95
N THR A 198 1.14 -10.92 12.13
CA THR A 198 0.13 -11.67 12.89
C THR A 198 -1.30 -11.15 12.65
N ALA A 199 -2.31 -11.81 13.22
CA ALA A 199 -3.74 -11.45 13.14
C ALA A 199 -4.33 -11.33 11.72
N ALA A 200 -3.70 -11.91 10.71
CA ALA A 200 -4.15 -11.81 9.32
C ALA A 200 -5.53 -12.45 9.10
N HIS A 201 -5.82 -13.58 9.74
CA HIS A 201 -7.14 -14.22 9.67
C HIS A 201 -8.22 -13.36 10.30
N ASP A 202 -7.95 -12.75 11.47
CA ASP A 202 -8.92 -11.86 12.15
C ASP A 202 -9.24 -10.63 11.30
N VAL A 203 -8.24 -10.09 10.60
CA VAL A 203 -8.44 -8.98 9.64
C VAL A 203 -9.37 -9.41 8.50
N LEU A 204 -9.13 -10.57 7.90
CA LEU A 204 -9.97 -11.08 6.81
C LEU A 204 -11.37 -11.46 7.29
N ASP A 205 -11.50 -12.04 8.47
CA ASP A 205 -12.80 -12.35 9.06
C ASP A 205 -13.62 -11.09 9.32
N LEU A 206 -12.97 -10.04 9.83
CA LEU A 206 -13.64 -8.77 10.06
C LEU A 206 -14.03 -8.08 8.75
N LEU A 207 -13.07 -7.89 7.83
CA LEU A 207 -13.32 -7.15 6.59
C LEU A 207 -14.18 -7.94 5.60
N CYS A 208 -13.86 -9.22 5.37
CA CYS A 208 -14.48 -10.00 4.30
C CYS A 208 -15.73 -10.73 4.77
N GLU A 209 -15.64 -11.51 5.86
CA GLU A 209 -16.78 -12.33 6.31
C GLU A 209 -17.86 -11.49 6.99
N ARG A 210 -17.46 -10.55 7.86
CA ARG A 210 -18.42 -9.73 8.62
C ARG A 210 -18.92 -8.52 7.85
N HIS A 211 -18.03 -7.84 7.11
CA HIS A 211 -18.38 -6.63 6.36
C HIS A 211 -18.58 -6.83 4.85
N GLY A 212 -18.28 -8.01 4.30
CA GLY A 212 -18.47 -8.29 2.88
C GLY A 212 -17.52 -7.53 1.94
N VAL A 213 -16.38 -7.04 2.44
CA VAL A 213 -15.33 -6.48 1.58
C VAL A 213 -14.76 -7.62 0.73
N PRO A 214 -14.77 -7.52 -0.61
CA PRO A 214 -14.22 -8.59 -1.43
C PRO A 214 -12.74 -8.86 -1.10
N PRO A 215 -12.30 -10.11 -0.88
CA PRO A 215 -10.93 -10.39 -0.48
C PRO A 215 -9.87 -9.81 -1.41
N HIS A 216 -10.15 -9.74 -2.71
CA HIS A 216 -9.25 -9.12 -3.71
C HIS A 216 -9.16 -7.58 -3.60
N ARG A 217 -9.88 -6.96 -2.67
CA ARG A 217 -9.77 -5.54 -2.30
C ARG A 217 -8.97 -5.33 -1.02
N VAL A 218 -8.54 -6.42 -0.36
CA VAL A 218 -7.76 -6.39 0.88
C VAL A 218 -6.30 -6.72 0.59
N LEU A 219 -5.39 -5.84 1.01
CA LEU A 219 -3.95 -5.99 0.90
C LEU A 219 -3.36 -6.17 2.30
N LEU A 220 -2.72 -7.30 2.55
CA LEU A 220 -2.08 -7.64 3.81
C LEU A 220 -0.60 -7.31 3.73
N GLY A 221 -0.17 -6.25 4.43
CA GLY A 221 1.23 -5.83 4.51
C GLY A 221 2.01 -6.60 5.57
N HIS A 222 3.29 -6.82 5.31
CA HIS A 222 4.25 -7.47 6.20
C HIS A 222 4.01 -8.96 6.51
N PRO A 223 3.39 -9.78 5.65
CA PRO A 223 3.25 -11.20 5.96
C PRO A 223 4.61 -11.87 6.17
N GLY A 224 5.67 -11.40 5.49
CA GLY A 224 7.02 -11.90 5.64
C GLY A 224 7.66 -11.70 7.02
N ARG A 225 7.11 -10.83 7.88
CA ARG A 225 7.56 -10.68 9.29
C ARG A 225 7.25 -11.93 10.14
N LEU A 226 6.25 -12.70 9.74
CA LEU A 226 6.00 -14.06 10.21
C LEU A 226 6.25 -15.02 9.02
N PRO A 227 7.48 -15.52 8.83
CA PRO A 227 7.85 -16.26 7.63
C PRO A 227 7.35 -17.71 7.69
N ASP A 228 6.03 -17.86 7.59
CA ASP A 228 5.30 -19.14 7.54
C ASP A 228 4.64 -19.30 6.17
N PRO A 229 5.24 -20.07 5.24
CA PRO A 229 4.66 -20.32 3.92
C PRO A 229 3.27 -20.97 3.98
N GLY A 230 2.99 -21.81 5.00
CA GLY A 230 1.68 -22.43 5.19
C GLY A 230 0.58 -21.40 5.47
N LEU A 231 0.87 -20.42 6.34
CA LEU A 231 -0.01 -19.29 6.59
C LEU A 231 -0.21 -18.45 5.31
N HIS A 232 0.88 -18.12 4.60
CA HIS A 232 0.79 -17.32 3.39
C HIS A 232 -0.08 -17.99 2.31
N LEU A 233 0.02 -19.31 2.15
CA LEU A 233 -0.85 -20.07 1.25
C LEU A 233 -2.32 -20.01 1.67
N GLN A 234 -2.62 -20.11 2.96
CA GLN A 234 -3.99 -19.99 3.46
C GLN A 234 -4.58 -18.60 3.14
N LEU A 235 -3.84 -17.54 3.38
CA LEU A 235 -4.27 -16.16 3.09
C LEU A 235 -4.46 -15.91 1.59
N ALA A 236 -3.56 -16.43 0.75
CA ALA A 236 -3.68 -16.32 -0.71
C ALA A 236 -4.91 -17.08 -1.24
N ARG A 237 -5.21 -18.28 -0.69
CA ARG A 237 -6.43 -19.04 -1.02
C ARG A 237 -7.70 -18.32 -0.64
N ARG A 238 -7.70 -17.49 0.40
CA ARG A 238 -8.81 -16.60 0.75
C ARG A 238 -8.98 -15.43 -0.24
N GLY A 239 -8.02 -15.23 -1.15
CA GLY A 239 -8.10 -14.26 -2.22
C GLY A 239 -7.52 -12.88 -1.92
N ALA A 240 -6.93 -12.67 -0.74
CA ALA A 240 -6.27 -11.42 -0.38
C ALA A 240 -4.93 -11.24 -1.11
N TRP A 241 -4.47 -9.99 -1.24
CA TRP A 241 -3.12 -9.67 -1.68
C TRP A 241 -2.14 -9.75 -0.51
N LEU A 242 -0.98 -10.30 -0.77
CA LEU A 242 0.13 -10.38 0.17
C LEU A 242 1.23 -9.42 -0.26
N VAL A 243 1.46 -8.36 0.50
CA VAL A 243 2.47 -7.34 0.21
C VAL A 243 3.72 -7.66 1.02
N PHE A 244 4.71 -8.27 0.36
CA PHE A 244 6.00 -8.58 0.95
C PHE A 244 6.93 -7.39 0.82
N ASP A 245 7.56 -7.01 1.93
CA ASP A 245 8.56 -5.96 1.93
C ASP A 245 9.90 -6.53 1.44
N GLY A 246 10.61 -5.74 0.64
CA GLY A 246 11.92 -6.09 0.13
C GLY A 246 13.01 -6.05 1.20
N PRO A 247 14.23 -6.46 0.83
CA PRO A 247 15.36 -6.41 1.74
C PRO A 247 15.56 -5.01 2.30
N SER A 248 15.56 -4.90 3.62
CA SER A 248 15.78 -3.64 4.31
C SER A 248 16.54 -3.86 5.61
N HIS A 249 17.14 -2.79 6.14
CA HIS A 249 17.79 -2.87 7.45
C HIS A 249 16.80 -3.18 8.58
N ALA A 250 15.53 -2.83 8.42
CA ALA A 250 14.47 -3.09 9.40
C ALA A 250 14.05 -4.56 9.48
N HIS A 251 14.25 -5.34 8.41
CA HIS A 251 13.71 -6.70 8.26
C HIS A 251 14.80 -7.77 8.09
N ARG A 252 16.06 -7.47 8.45
CA ARG A 252 17.22 -8.38 8.26
C ARG A 252 17.01 -9.80 8.77
N ALA A 253 16.24 -9.98 9.82
CA ALA A 253 15.98 -11.31 10.40
C ALA A 253 15.08 -12.19 9.52
N THR A 254 14.18 -11.59 8.73
CA THR A 254 13.20 -12.30 7.89
C THR A 254 13.54 -12.24 6.40
N ASP A 255 14.35 -11.29 5.95
CA ASP A 255 14.75 -11.12 4.56
C ASP A 255 15.32 -12.39 3.90
N PRO A 256 16.15 -13.22 4.56
CA PRO A 256 16.63 -14.46 3.96
C PRO A 256 15.52 -15.45 3.61
N ARG A 257 14.39 -15.41 4.35
CA ARG A 257 13.24 -16.30 4.16
C ARG A 257 12.17 -15.77 3.22
N LEU A 258 12.36 -14.57 2.69
CA LEU A 258 11.43 -13.98 1.73
C LEU A 258 11.25 -14.88 0.50
N MET A 259 12.34 -15.39 -0.06
CA MET A 259 12.27 -16.26 -1.25
C MET A 259 11.59 -17.59 -0.96
N ASP A 260 11.73 -18.17 0.24
CA ASP A 260 11.01 -19.39 0.62
C ASP A 260 9.50 -19.18 0.51
N SER A 261 8.99 -18.05 1.03
CA SER A 261 7.58 -17.68 0.95
C SER A 261 7.11 -17.42 -0.48
N LEU A 262 7.91 -16.68 -1.27
CA LEU A 262 7.59 -16.41 -2.68
C LEU A 262 7.57 -17.70 -3.51
N THR A 263 8.57 -18.56 -3.33
CA THR A 263 8.66 -19.85 -4.03
C THR A 263 7.44 -20.72 -3.72
N ALA A 264 7.09 -20.86 -2.43
CA ALA A 264 5.92 -21.64 -2.03
C ALA A 264 4.62 -21.11 -2.67
N LEU A 265 4.42 -19.78 -2.69
CA LEU A 265 3.24 -19.18 -3.32
C LEU A 265 3.21 -19.42 -4.83
N VAL A 266 4.36 -19.33 -5.51
CA VAL A 266 4.47 -19.54 -6.95
C VAL A 266 4.21 -21.02 -7.29
N GLU A 267 4.85 -21.96 -6.61
CA GLU A 267 4.71 -23.41 -6.82
C GLU A 267 3.27 -23.91 -6.60
N HIS A 268 2.52 -23.24 -5.70
CA HIS A 268 1.12 -23.56 -5.45
C HIS A 268 0.12 -22.72 -6.26
N GLY A 269 0.60 -21.98 -7.30
CA GLY A 269 -0.26 -21.26 -8.24
C GLY A 269 -0.80 -19.91 -7.72
N HIS A 270 -0.23 -19.36 -6.65
CA HIS A 270 -0.67 -18.09 -6.03
C HIS A 270 0.23 -16.89 -6.33
N ALA A 271 1.06 -16.95 -7.38
CA ALA A 271 1.85 -15.81 -7.83
C ALA A 271 0.99 -14.57 -8.13
N ASP A 272 -0.29 -14.76 -8.48
CA ASP A 272 -1.27 -13.72 -8.79
C ASP A 272 -1.84 -13.00 -7.54
N ARG A 273 -1.35 -13.33 -6.34
CA ARG A 273 -1.71 -12.71 -5.06
C ARG A 273 -0.55 -12.02 -4.37
N VAL A 274 0.61 -11.96 -5.01
CA VAL A 274 1.84 -11.38 -4.44
C VAL A 274 2.06 -9.97 -4.96
N LEU A 275 2.44 -9.07 -4.05
CA LEU A 275 2.91 -7.71 -4.29
C LEU A 275 4.22 -7.50 -3.56
N LEU A 276 5.04 -6.55 -4.02
CA LEU A 276 6.32 -6.19 -3.42
C LEU A 276 6.33 -4.72 -3.01
N GLY A 277 6.90 -4.43 -1.84
CA GLY A 277 7.12 -3.09 -1.33
C GLY A 277 8.52 -2.87 -0.78
N SER A 278 8.95 -1.62 -0.65
CA SER A 278 10.23 -1.28 -0.04
C SER A 278 10.14 -1.05 1.47
N ASP A 279 9.01 -0.56 1.96
CA ASP A 279 8.75 -0.20 3.37
C ASP A 279 9.91 0.58 4.03
N THR A 280 10.42 1.58 3.35
CA THR A 280 11.52 2.42 3.86
C THR A 280 10.99 3.47 4.82
N THR A 281 11.11 3.25 6.12
CA THR A 281 10.50 4.08 7.18
C THR A 281 11.46 5.08 7.82
N THR A 282 12.75 5.10 7.44
CA THR A 282 13.74 6.04 7.97
C THR A 282 14.51 6.73 6.85
N ALA A 283 15.05 7.92 7.11
CA ALA A 283 15.87 8.66 6.15
C ALA A 283 17.07 7.85 5.65
N ALA A 284 17.75 7.10 6.53
CA ALA A 284 18.86 6.24 6.14
C ALA A 284 18.42 5.09 5.22
N ALA A 285 17.26 4.45 5.50
CA ALA A 285 16.74 3.39 4.67
C ALA A 285 16.25 3.92 3.31
N LEU A 286 15.65 5.11 3.26
CA LEU A 286 15.22 5.75 2.02
C LEU A 286 16.42 6.12 1.12
N ALA A 287 17.54 6.53 1.72
CA ALA A 287 18.74 6.89 0.97
C ALA A 287 19.45 5.68 0.32
N ALA A 288 19.48 4.52 0.99
CA ALA A 288 20.22 3.36 0.49
C ALA A 288 19.76 2.01 1.11
N PRO A 289 19.33 1.04 0.32
CA PRO A 289 19.11 1.09 -1.12
C PRO A 289 17.83 1.83 -1.51
N GLY A 290 16.96 2.16 -0.53
CA GLY A 290 15.68 2.80 -0.73
C GLY A 290 14.77 1.99 -1.65
N MET A 291 13.89 2.70 -2.35
CA MET A 291 12.98 2.11 -3.32
C MET A 291 13.71 1.38 -4.48
N ARG A 292 14.94 1.79 -4.80
CA ARG A 292 15.77 1.14 -5.84
C ARG A 292 16.09 -0.31 -5.53
N GLY A 293 16.04 -0.72 -4.27
CA GLY A 293 16.22 -2.11 -3.88
C GLY A 293 15.27 -3.07 -4.59
N LEU A 294 14.06 -2.60 -4.98
CA LEU A 294 13.12 -3.43 -5.74
C LEU A 294 13.62 -3.71 -7.17
N PRO A 295 13.79 -2.70 -8.06
CA PRO A 295 14.21 -2.97 -9.44
C PRO A 295 15.66 -3.44 -9.58
N GLU A 296 16.57 -3.04 -8.69
CA GLU A 296 18.00 -3.35 -8.82
C GLU A 296 18.42 -4.66 -8.15
N VAL A 297 17.69 -5.11 -7.12
CA VAL A 297 18.07 -6.28 -6.32
C VAL A 297 17.00 -7.36 -6.31
N LEU A 298 15.78 -7.03 -5.84
CA LEU A 298 14.76 -8.05 -5.58
C LEU A 298 14.14 -8.59 -6.87
N VAL A 299 13.73 -7.73 -7.78
CA VAL A 299 13.14 -8.15 -9.07
C VAL A 299 14.13 -8.97 -9.89
N PRO A 300 15.41 -8.60 -10.07
CA PRO A 300 16.41 -9.44 -10.71
C PRO A 300 16.63 -10.81 -10.01
N ARG A 301 16.54 -10.85 -8.68
CA ARG A 301 16.59 -12.11 -7.93
C ARG A 301 15.40 -13.00 -8.24
N ILE A 302 14.18 -12.44 -8.28
CA ILE A 302 12.96 -13.19 -8.65
C ILE A 302 13.06 -13.69 -10.09
N VAL A 303 13.61 -12.89 -11.02
CA VAL A 303 13.84 -13.34 -12.41
C VAL A 303 14.74 -14.57 -12.45
N ARG A 304 15.84 -14.57 -11.70
CA ARG A 304 16.78 -15.70 -11.65
C ARG A 304 16.18 -16.96 -11.05
N GLU A 305 15.43 -16.82 -9.95
CA GLU A 305 14.98 -17.94 -9.13
C GLU A 305 13.58 -18.44 -9.51
N LEU A 306 12.68 -17.54 -9.97
CA LEU A 306 11.27 -17.85 -10.25
C LEU A 306 10.85 -17.53 -11.70
N GLY A 307 11.74 -16.98 -12.52
CA GLY A 307 11.49 -16.67 -13.92
C GLY A 307 10.93 -15.26 -14.20
N ALA A 308 11.20 -14.77 -15.41
CA ALA A 308 10.84 -13.41 -15.84
C ALA A 308 9.32 -13.16 -15.86
N GLU A 309 8.53 -14.16 -16.24
CA GLU A 309 7.06 -14.08 -16.26
C GLU A 309 6.48 -13.87 -14.86
N THR A 310 7.00 -14.60 -13.86
CA THR A 310 6.63 -14.45 -12.45
C THR A 310 7.02 -13.06 -11.94
N ALA A 311 8.24 -12.61 -12.22
CA ALA A 311 8.70 -11.29 -11.83
C ALA A 311 7.81 -10.18 -12.42
N SER A 312 7.50 -10.23 -13.71
CA SER A 312 6.60 -9.28 -14.36
C SER A 312 5.18 -9.32 -13.78
N ARG A 313 4.68 -10.51 -13.46
CA ARG A 313 3.38 -10.68 -12.81
C ARG A 313 3.33 -9.97 -11.46
N ILE A 314 4.30 -10.23 -10.60
CA ILE A 314 4.34 -9.74 -9.22
C ILE A 314 4.60 -8.23 -9.17
N SER A 315 5.53 -7.72 -10.01
CA SER A 315 5.96 -6.33 -9.92
C SER A 315 5.17 -5.33 -10.81
N VAL A 316 4.45 -5.83 -11.83
CA VAL A 316 3.74 -4.97 -12.80
C VAL A 316 2.25 -5.28 -12.88
N ARG A 317 1.87 -6.54 -13.20
CA ARG A 317 0.47 -6.87 -13.49
C ARG A 317 -0.39 -6.97 -12.24
N ASN A 318 0.14 -7.51 -11.15
CA ASN A 318 -0.58 -7.60 -9.90
C ASN A 318 -0.88 -6.22 -9.30
N PRO A 319 0.08 -5.26 -9.19
CA PRO A 319 -0.23 -3.90 -8.75
C PRO A 319 -1.29 -3.22 -9.61
N ALA A 320 -1.24 -3.39 -10.93
CA ALA A 320 -2.24 -2.86 -11.85
C ALA A 320 -3.67 -3.33 -11.52
N ARG A 321 -3.83 -4.55 -10.99
CA ARG A 321 -5.12 -5.14 -10.57
C ARG A 321 -5.48 -4.80 -9.12
N ALA A 322 -4.49 -4.81 -8.23
CA ALA A 322 -4.71 -4.63 -6.80
C ALA A 322 -5.16 -3.20 -6.45
N PHE A 323 -4.59 -2.21 -7.13
CA PHE A 323 -4.87 -0.79 -6.86
C PHE A 323 -5.93 -0.18 -7.77
N ALA A 324 -6.31 -0.85 -8.87
CA ALA A 324 -7.41 -0.39 -9.70
C ALA A 324 -8.77 -0.61 -9.00
N ALA A 325 -9.63 0.38 -9.04
CA ALA A 325 -10.97 0.34 -8.46
C ALA A 325 -12.01 0.95 -9.39
N ASP A 326 -13.25 0.51 -9.27
CA ASP A 326 -14.41 1.16 -9.86
C ASP A 326 -14.88 2.23 -8.86
N TRP A 327 -14.29 3.42 -8.99
CA TRP A 327 -14.50 4.53 -8.07
C TRP A 327 -15.94 4.99 -8.10
N LYS A 328 -16.54 5.08 -6.91
CA LYS A 328 -17.84 5.72 -6.69
C LYS A 328 -17.57 7.15 -6.19
N GLU A 329 -18.26 8.14 -6.77
CA GLU A 329 -18.14 9.56 -6.40
C GLU A 329 -19.30 10.01 -5.51
#